data_982e5835b7ec0e0b3a03e70932821197
#
_entry.id   982e5835b7ec0e0b3a03e70932821197
#
_cell.length_a   1.000
_cell.length_b   1.000
_cell.length_c   1.000
_cell.angle_alpha   90.00
_cell.angle_beta   90.00
_cell.angle_gamma   90.00
#
_symmetry.space_group_name_H-M   'P 1'
#
loop_
_entity.id
_entity.type
_entity.pdbx_description
1 polymer ?
#
loop_
_entity_poly.entity_id
_entity_poly.type
_entity_poly.pdbx_seq_one_letter_code
_entity_poly.pdbx_strand_id
1 'polypeptide(L)'
;RSTLFPYTTLFRSALAERISSPILNEYDIAVILNQPSMDKFQSKVKKGGILIYDGYGIHKPVTRTDINVYRIDAMDTATELNMQKTFNMIVLGGLLKVVPMVKLESVLLGLKKTLPERHHTLIPANEAAIKKGMELIQKV
;
A
#
# COMPACT_ATOMS: atom_id res chain seq x y z
N ARG A 1 -9.12 1.00 26.48
CA ARG A 1 -8.92 -0.04 25.46
C ARG A 1 -8.54 0.66 24.16
N SER A 2 -7.28 0.65 23.85
CA SER A 2 -6.76 1.16 22.59
C SER A 2 -7.23 0.21 21.49
N THR A 3 -8.14 0.67 20.65
CA THR A 3 -8.49 0.02 19.39
C THR A 3 -7.30 0.21 18.46
N LEU A 4 -6.39 -0.73 18.48
CA LEU A 4 -5.34 -0.86 17.49
C LEU A 4 -6.00 -1.01 16.12
N PHE A 5 -5.75 -0.06 15.25
CA PHE A 5 -6.26 -0.07 13.89
C PHE A 5 -5.86 -1.37 13.19
N PRO A 6 -6.81 -2.17 12.69
CA PRO A 6 -6.49 -3.43 12.04
C PRO A 6 -5.67 -3.27 10.75
N TYR A 7 -5.55 -2.06 10.24
CA TYR A 7 -4.85 -1.75 8.98
C TYR A 7 -3.32 -1.82 9.05
N THR A 8 -2.73 -1.70 10.23
CA THR A 8 -1.26 -1.86 10.38
C THR A 8 -0.80 -3.31 10.31
N THR A 9 -1.71 -4.28 10.43
CA THR A 9 -1.38 -5.71 10.41
C THR A 9 -1.32 -6.29 9.00
N LEU A 10 -2.01 -5.68 8.02
CA LEU A 10 -2.10 -6.18 6.64
C LEU A 10 -0.80 -6.04 5.83
N PHE A 11 0.11 -5.16 6.24
CA PHE A 11 1.36 -4.89 5.52
C PHE A 11 2.62 -5.43 6.22
N ARG A 12 2.46 -6.30 7.20
CA ARG A 12 3.56 -6.96 7.89
C ARG A 12 3.75 -8.36 7.34
N SER A 13 4.24 -8.49 6.11
CA SER A 13 4.62 -9.79 5.56
C SER A 13 6.13 -9.87 5.41
N ALA A 14 6.70 -10.98 5.86
CA ALA A 14 8.07 -11.35 5.56
C ALA A 14 8.07 -12.50 4.57
N LEU A 15 8.93 -12.41 3.56
CA LEU A 15 8.91 -13.31 2.42
C LEU A 15 9.77 -14.56 2.60
N ALA A 16 10.68 -14.60 3.57
CA ALA A 16 11.69 -15.65 3.60
C ALA A 16 12.00 -16.33 4.94
N GLU A 17 11.65 -15.75 6.10
CA GLU A 17 12.03 -16.31 7.39
C GLU A 17 10.90 -16.25 8.43
N ARG A 18 10.94 -17.17 9.41
CA ARG A 18 10.04 -17.14 10.56
C ARG A 18 10.23 -15.84 11.34
N ILE A 19 9.20 -15.03 11.38
CA ILE A 19 9.21 -13.81 12.19
C ILE A 19 8.92 -14.19 13.63
N SER A 20 9.87 -13.95 14.53
CA SER A 20 9.73 -14.17 15.96
C SER A 20 8.89 -13.08 16.66
N SER A 21 8.71 -11.92 16.03
CA SER A 21 7.91 -10.82 16.55
C SER A 21 7.24 -10.02 15.42
N PRO A 22 5.97 -9.62 15.60
CA PRO A 22 5.29 -8.72 14.66
C PRO A 22 5.76 -7.27 14.76
N ILE A 23 6.62 -6.93 15.72
CA ILE A 23 7.17 -5.60 15.91
C ILE A 23 8.50 -5.51 15.18
N LEU A 24 8.53 -4.76 14.09
CA LEU A 24 9.76 -4.45 13.37
C LEU A 24 10.25 -3.06 13.77
N ASN A 25 11.54 -2.93 13.98
CA ASN A 25 12.19 -1.65 14.26
C ASN A 25 12.48 -0.87 12.97
N GLU A 26 12.73 -1.59 11.88
CA GLU A 26 13.06 -1.03 10.56
C GLU A 26 12.27 -1.75 9.47
N TYR A 27 12.02 -1.05 8.36
CA TYR A 27 11.22 -1.52 7.24
C TYR A 27 12.00 -1.47 5.93
N ASP A 28 11.92 -2.51 5.14
CA ASP A 28 12.44 -2.53 3.76
C ASP A 28 11.51 -1.72 2.84
N ILE A 29 10.19 -1.81 3.11
CA ILE A 29 9.15 -1.11 2.37
C ILE A 29 8.14 -0.54 3.36
N ALA A 30 7.80 0.72 3.21
CA ALA A 30 6.71 1.37 3.95
C ALA A 30 5.69 1.97 2.98
N VAL A 31 4.41 1.69 3.24
CA VAL A 31 3.28 2.34 2.54
C VAL A 31 2.56 3.23 3.56
N ILE A 32 2.53 4.52 3.32
CA ILE A 32 2.10 5.53 4.28
C ILE A 32 0.97 6.37 3.67
N LEU A 33 -0.17 6.40 4.37
CA LEU A 33 -1.41 6.98 3.84
C LEU A 33 -1.87 8.24 4.61
N ASN A 34 -1.14 8.65 5.64
CA ASN A 34 -1.46 9.85 6.40
C ASN A 34 -0.23 10.45 7.08
N GLN A 35 -0.30 11.74 7.42
CA GLN A 35 0.80 12.50 7.99
C GLN A 35 1.31 11.95 9.34
N PRO A 36 0.45 11.56 10.32
CA PRO A 36 0.94 10.99 11.57
C PRO A 36 1.77 9.71 11.38
N SER A 37 1.40 8.88 10.41
CA SER A 37 2.18 7.69 10.05
C SER A 37 3.50 8.06 9.36
N MET A 38 3.51 9.11 8.54
CA MET A 38 4.72 9.63 7.91
C MET A 38 5.71 10.09 8.99
N ASP A 39 5.27 10.93 9.90
CA ASP A 39 6.11 11.48 10.98
C ASP A 39 6.70 10.36 11.86
N LYS A 40 5.97 9.26 12.05
CA LYS A 40 6.38 8.13 12.89
C LYS A 40 7.27 7.12 12.18
N PHE A 41 7.03 6.85 10.90
CA PHE A 41 7.59 5.66 10.24
C PHE A 41 8.63 5.96 9.16
N GLN A 42 8.69 7.19 8.61
CA GLN A 42 9.68 7.48 7.57
C GLN A 42 11.13 7.26 8.05
N SER A 43 11.42 7.59 9.31
CA SER A 43 12.76 7.40 9.91
C SER A 43 13.14 5.93 10.07
N LYS A 44 12.17 5.04 10.06
CA LYS A 44 12.34 3.60 10.24
C LYS A 44 12.47 2.83 8.92
N VAL A 45 12.37 3.51 7.79
CA VAL A 45 12.68 2.88 6.49
C VAL A 45 14.19 2.72 6.40
N LYS A 46 14.65 1.50 6.09
CA LYS A 46 16.08 1.21 5.93
C LYS A 46 16.69 2.06 4.82
N LYS A 47 17.97 2.34 4.93
CA LYS A 47 18.73 2.99 3.85
C LYS A 47 18.62 2.15 2.55
N GLY A 48 18.29 2.81 1.44
CA GLY A 48 17.99 2.13 0.17
C GLY A 48 16.61 1.51 0.09
N GLY A 49 15.84 1.53 1.18
CA GLY A 49 14.47 1.01 1.22
C GLY A 49 13.49 1.85 0.41
N ILE A 50 12.24 1.43 0.40
CA ILE A 50 11.18 2.02 -0.41
C ILE A 50 10.13 2.63 0.50
N LEU A 51 9.74 3.88 0.19
CA LEU A 51 8.62 4.56 0.82
C LEU A 51 7.60 4.95 -0.25
N ILE A 52 6.39 4.44 -0.13
CA ILE A 52 5.25 4.81 -0.98
C ILE A 52 4.27 5.60 -0.14
N TYR A 53 3.81 6.73 -0.62
CA TYR A 53 2.82 7.52 0.10
C TYR A 53 1.69 8.05 -0.79
N ASP A 54 0.51 8.22 -0.18
CA ASP A 54 -0.62 8.86 -0.83
C ASP A 54 -0.52 10.39 -0.73
N GLY A 55 -0.59 11.07 -1.87
CA GLY A 55 -0.44 12.52 -1.94
C GLY A 55 -1.50 13.31 -1.17
N TYR A 56 -2.71 12.78 -1.07
CA TYR A 56 -3.82 13.44 -0.37
C TYR A 56 -3.58 13.57 1.14
N GLY A 57 -3.06 12.52 1.77
CA GLY A 57 -2.90 12.45 3.22
C GLY A 57 -1.59 13.02 3.76
N ILE A 58 -0.67 13.47 2.89
CA ILE A 58 0.68 13.90 3.26
C ILE A 58 0.88 15.35 2.87
N HIS A 59 1.08 16.21 3.87
CA HIS A 59 1.22 17.65 3.70
C HIS A 59 2.66 18.17 3.87
N LYS A 60 3.53 17.36 4.47
CA LYS A 60 4.95 17.68 4.65
C LYS A 60 5.79 16.86 3.67
N PRO A 61 6.77 17.47 3.00
CA PRO A 61 7.65 16.74 2.09
C PRO A 61 8.44 15.67 2.84
N VAL A 62 8.76 14.59 2.14
CA VAL A 62 9.71 13.60 2.63
C VAL A 62 11.10 14.24 2.66
N THR A 63 11.76 14.18 3.80
CA THR A 63 13.07 14.84 4.00
C THR A 63 14.26 13.92 3.73
N ARG A 64 14.01 12.62 3.64
CA ARG A 64 15.07 11.62 3.45
C ARG A 64 15.46 11.47 1.98
N THR A 65 16.76 11.52 1.72
CA THR A 65 17.37 11.37 0.38
C THR A 65 18.06 10.01 0.20
N ASP A 66 18.13 9.20 1.26
CA ASP A 66 18.80 7.90 1.28
C ASP A 66 17.86 6.72 1.05
N ILE A 67 16.61 6.98 0.69
CA ILE A 67 15.57 6.00 0.39
C ILE A 67 14.92 6.27 -0.98
N ASN A 68 14.26 5.27 -1.54
CA ASN A 68 13.50 5.42 -2.78
C ASN A 68 12.07 5.85 -2.43
N VAL A 69 11.68 7.04 -2.84
CA VAL A 69 10.38 7.63 -2.53
C VAL A 69 9.48 7.59 -3.76
N TYR A 70 8.24 7.14 -3.56
CA TYR A 70 7.20 7.11 -4.59
C TYR A 70 5.93 7.75 -4.06
N ARG A 71 5.28 8.52 -4.91
CA ARG A 71 3.99 9.14 -4.66
C ARG A 71 2.91 8.47 -5.48
N ILE A 72 1.75 8.31 -4.88
CA ILE A 72 0.53 7.88 -5.57
C ILE A 72 -0.61 8.82 -5.15
N ASP A 73 -1.42 9.26 -6.10
CA ASP A 73 -2.59 10.10 -5.83
C ASP A 73 -3.86 9.22 -5.84
N ALA A 74 -3.86 8.24 -4.95
CA ALA A 74 -4.87 7.19 -4.92
C ALA A 74 -6.22 7.67 -4.38
N MET A 75 -6.23 8.53 -3.36
CA MET A 75 -7.47 9.06 -2.76
C MET A 75 -8.18 10.01 -3.72
N ASP A 76 -7.44 10.91 -4.36
CA ASP A 76 -8.00 11.84 -5.34
C ASP A 76 -8.62 11.08 -6.50
N THR A 77 -7.87 10.13 -7.09
CA THR A 77 -8.37 9.28 -8.17
C THR A 77 -9.56 8.44 -7.75
N ALA A 78 -9.54 7.85 -6.54
CA ALA A 78 -10.67 7.07 -6.03
C ALA A 78 -11.93 7.94 -5.89
N THR A 79 -11.77 9.20 -5.52
CA THR A 79 -12.88 10.15 -5.39
C THR A 79 -13.44 10.56 -6.75
N GLU A 80 -12.58 10.92 -7.69
CA GLU A 80 -12.96 11.28 -9.05
C GLU A 80 -13.72 10.16 -9.79
N LEU A 81 -13.29 8.92 -9.59
CA LEU A 81 -13.88 7.75 -10.25
C LEU A 81 -15.01 7.10 -9.44
N ASN A 82 -15.45 7.68 -8.31
CA ASN A 82 -16.41 7.06 -7.37
C ASN A 82 -15.99 5.65 -6.92
N MET A 83 -14.68 5.45 -6.73
CA MET A 83 -14.08 4.18 -6.38
C MET A 83 -13.51 4.15 -4.95
N GLN A 84 -14.03 4.96 -4.02
CA GLN A 84 -13.50 5.09 -2.65
C GLN A 84 -13.41 3.75 -1.91
N LYS A 85 -14.34 2.83 -2.19
CA LYS A 85 -14.33 1.47 -1.61
C LYS A 85 -13.15 0.60 -2.07
N THR A 86 -12.52 0.96 -3.18
CA THR A 86 -11.37 0.24 -3.75
C THR A 86 -10.06 1.02 -3.64
N PHE A 87 -10.03 2.09 -2.86
CA PHE A 87 -8.84 2.90 -2.60
C PHE A 87 -7.61 2.04 -2.24
N ASN A 88 -7.78 1.09 -1.33
CA ASN A 88 -6.73 0.16 -0.93
C ASN A 88 -6.20 -0.69 -2.11
N MET A 89 -7.03 -0.99 -3.10
CA MET A 89 -6.62 -1.73 -4.31
C MET A 89 -5.81 -0.85 -5.25
N ILE A 90 -6.11 0.45 -5.33
CA ILE A 90 -5.28 1.41 -6.07
C ILE A 90 -3.88 1.49 -5.44
N VAL A 91 -3.81 1.63 -4.12
CA VAL A 91 -2.54 1.65 -3.39
C VAL A 91 -1.76 0.34 -3.58
N LEU A 92 -2.45 -0.80 -3.51
CA LEU A 92 -1.84 -2.11 -3.79
C LEU A 92 -1.27 -2.18 -5.20
N GLY A 93 -1.97 -1.63 -6.19
CA GLY A 93 -1.49 -1.55 -7.56
C GLY A 93 -0.18 -0.78 -7.68
N GLY A 94 -0.09 0.37 -7.03
CA GLY A 94 1.16 1.15 -6.96
C GLY A 94 2.31 0.36 -6.33
N LEU A 95 2.04 -0.34 -5.21
CA LEU A 95 3.03 -1.20 -4.58
C LEU A 95 3.52 -2.31 -5.52
N LEU A 96 2.62 -3.02 -6.18
CA LEU A 96 2.96 -4.11 -7.11
C LEU A 96 3.77 -3.63 -8.31
N LYS A 97 3.56 -2.40 -8.76
CA LYS A 97 4.35 -1.80 -9.84
C LYS A 97 5.78 -1.54 -9.43
N VAL A 98 5.99 -1.03 -8.22
CA VAL A 98 7.32 -0.69 -7.69
C VAL A 98 8.06 -1.96 -7.22
N VAL A 99 7.33 -2.88 -6.59
CA VAL A 99 7.88 -4.11 -6.03
C VAL A 99 7.03 -5.29 -6.53
N PRO A 100 7.41 -5.91 -7.64
CA PRO A 100 6.64 -6.99 -8.28
C PRO A 100 6.81 -8.33 -7.53
N MET A 101 6.40 -8.38 -6.25
CA MET A 101 6.51 -9.57 -5.40
C MET A 101 5.57 -10.69 -5.83
N VAL A 102 4.40 -10.34 -6.36
CA VAL A 102 3.39 -11.28 -6.84
C VAL A 102 2.78 -10.77 -8.15
N LYS A 103 2.33 -11.70 -8.98
CA LYS A 103 1.64 -11.37 -10.23
C LYS A 103 0.20 -10.92 -9.95
N LEU A 104 -0.33 -10.04 -10.81
CA LEU A 104 -1.71 -9.57 -10.71
C LEU A 104 -2.71 -10.72 -10.69
N GLU A 105 -2.49 -11.75 -11.53
CA GLU A 105 -3.37 -12.93 -11.60
C GLU A 105 -3.41 -13.67 -10.25
N SER A 106 -2.30 -13.74 -9.54
CA SER A 106 -2.22 -14.35 -8.21
C SER A 106 -3.01 -13.55 -7.18
N VAL A 107 -2.98 -12.22 -7.25
CA VAL A 107 -3.78 -11.33 -6.39
C VAL A 107 -5.27 -11.54 -6.67
N LEU A 108 -5.68 -11.55 -7.92
CA LEU A 108 -7.08 -11.77 -8.31
C LEU A 108 -7.59 -13.15 -7.88
N LEU A 109 -6.75 -14.18 -8.03
CA LEU A 109 -7.07 -15.53 -7.53
C LEU A 109 -7.22 -15.54 -6.01
N GLY A 110 -6.35 -14.83 -5.29
CA GLY A 110 -6.44 -14.65 -3.85
C GLY A 110 -7.75 -13.97 -3.43
N LEU A 111 -8.11 -12.87 -4.11
CA LEU A 111 -9.40 -12.19 -3.88
C LEU A 111 -10.58 -13.14 -4.10
N LYS A 112 -10.57 -13.91 -5.19
CA LYS A 112 -11.63 -14.87 -5.49
C LYS A 112 -11.77 -15.97 -4.42
N LYS A 113 -10.64 -16.41 -3.83
CA LYS A 113 -10.64 -17.43 -2.78
C LYS A 113 -11.05 -16.90 -1.40
N THR A 114 -10.77 -15.63 -1.12
CA THR A 114 -10.97 -15.05 0.21
C THR A 114 -12.28 -14.28 0.34
N LEU A 115 -12.78 -13.70 -0.76
CA LEU A 115 -14.05 -13.00 -0.76
C LEU A 115 -15.21 -14.01 -0.80
N PRO A 116 -16.27 -13.80 0.03
CA PRO A 116 -17.51 -14.54 -0.11
C PRO A 116 -18.07 -14.41 -1.53
N GLU A 117 -18.75 -15.44 -2.05
CA GLU A 117 -19.29 -15.47 -3.42
C GLU A 117 -20.18 -14.25 -3.75
N ARG A 118 -20.97 -13.78 -2.77
CA ARG A 118 -21.79 -12.56 -2.90
C ARG A 118 -20.99 -11.29 -3.25
N HIS A 119 -19.69 -11.29 -3.03
CA HIS A 119 -18.80 -10.17 -3.31
C HIS A 119 -17.92 -10.39 -4.54
N HIS A 120 -18.05 -11.50 -5.26
CA HIS A 120 -17.27 -11.77 -6.47
C HIS A 120 -17.59 -10.78 -7.60
N THR A 121 -18.76 -10.17 -7.60
CA THR A 121 -19.11 -9.07 -8.52
C THR A 121 -18.21 -7.84 -8.38
N LEU A 122 -17.49 -7.70 -7.26
CA LEU A 122 -16.54 -6.62 -7.02
C LEU A 122 -15.14 -6.90 -7.58
N ILE A 123 -14.84 -8.13 -7.99
CA ILE A 123 -13.51 -8.51 -8.48
C ILE A 123 -13.09 -7.68 -9.71
N PRO A 124 -13.94 -7.45 -10.74
CA PRO A 124 -13.57 -6.60 -11.87
C PRO A 124 -13.25 -5.16 -11.47
N ALA A 125 -13.99 -4.59 -10.50
CA ALA A 125 -13.73 -3.25 -9.98
C ALA A 125 -12.39 -3.19 -9.21
N ASN A 126 -12.09 -4.22 -8.42
CA ASN A 126 -10.81 -4.35 -7.73
C ASN A 126 -9.65 -4.50 -8.72
N GLU A 127 -9.81 -5.28 -9.77
CA GLU A 127 -8.81 -5.43 -10.84
C GLU A 127 -8.54 -4.10 -11.54
N ALA A 128 -9.59 -3.37 -11.92
CA ALA A 128 -9.47 -2.04 -12.53
C ALA A 128 -8.74 -1.06 -11.60
N ALA A 129 -9.06 -1.07 -10.30
CA ALA A 129 -8.40 -0.25 -9.30
C ALA A 129 -6.91 -0.57 -9.15
N ILE A 130 -6.54 -1.86 -9.13
CA ILE A 130 -5.12 -2.27 -9.08
C ILE A 130 -4.37 -1.80 -10.34
N LYS A 131 -4.93 -2.02 -11.52
CA LYS A 131 -4.34 -1.54 -12.79
C LYS A 131 -4.16 -0.02 -12.77
N LYS A 132 -5.17 0.71 -12.29
CA LYS A 132 -5.09 2.16 -12.15
C LYS A 132 -3.96 2.60 -11.22
N GLY A 133 -3.80 1.93 -10.09
CA GLY A 133 -2.70 2.19 -9.16
C GLY A 133 -1.32 1.97 -9.78
N MET A 134 -1.17 0.95 -10.64
CA MET A 134 0.07 0.72 -11.38
C MET A 134 0.42 1.84 -12.36
N GLU A 135 -0.59 2.56 -12.87
CA GLU A 135 -0.39 3.70 -13.78
C GLU A 135 -0.06 5.00 -13.04
N LEU A 136 -0.64 5.19 -11.87
CA LEU A 136 -0.57 6.44 -11.11
C LEU A 136 0.73 6.62 -10.34
N ILE A 137 1.40 5.53 -9.96
CA ILE A 137 2.60 5.59 -9.10
C ILE A 137 3.76 6.28 -9.80
N GLN A 138 4.37 7.25 -9.14
CA GLN A 138 5.48 8.03 -9.68
C GLN A 138 6.64 8.07 -8.68
N LYS A 139 7.87 8.02 -9.18
CA LYS A 139 9.06 8.24 -8.35
C LYS A 139 9.24 9.75 -8.13
N VAL A 140 9.51 10.13 -6.89
CA VAL A 140 9.72 11.53 -6.48
C VAL A 140 11.22 11.79 -6.31
#